data_be8f8bb3c995d222dc8473c80407cf7a
#
_entry.id   be8f8bb3c995d222dc8473c80407cf7a
#
_cell.length_a   1.000
_cell.length_b   1.000
_cell.length_c   1.000
_cell.angle_alpha   90.00
_cell.angle_beta   90.00
_cell.angle_gamma   90.00
#
_symmetry.space_group_name_H-M   'P 1'
#
loop_
_entity.id
_entity.type
_entity.pdbx_description
1 polymer ?
#
loop_
_entity_poly.entity_id
_entity_poly.type
_entity_poly.pdbx_seq_one_letter_code
_entity_poly.pdbx_strand_id
1 'polypeptide(L)'
;MTMVYEDPGDETTDVPMRRIKFTVNGQKKIAEVEPRLLLAHLIRRGLGLTGTHMGCDTTNCGACTVLAVQADGCSVITVEGLADGDGTLNPVQAAFRAEHGLQCGFCTPGMMMAAKALLEENPDPSEEDVRWALSGNLCRCTGYQNIVKSVLWAAEKLRSAG
;
A
#
# COMPACT_ATOMS: atom_id res chain seq x y z
N MET A 1 -20.85 -3.32 -11.12
CA MET A 1 -20.67 -4.77 -11.30
C MET A 1 -20.21 -5.34 -9.96
N THR A 2 -20.93 -6.30 -9.39
CA THR A 2 -20.54 -6.98 -8.14
C THR A 2 -19.54 -8.07 -8.49
N MET A 3 -18.39 -8.09 -7.81
CA MET A 3 -17.43 -9.18 -7.97
C MET A 3 -17.68 -10.22 -6.89
N VAL A 4 -17.68 -11.48 -7.27
CA VAL A 4 -17.62 -12.62 -6.35
C VAL A 4 -16.18 -13.08 -6.34
N TYR A 5 -15.55 -13.11 -5.17
CA TYR A 5 -14.22 -13.64 -4.99
C TYR A 5 -14.30 -14.93 -4.18
N GLU A 6 -13.96 -16.03 -4.82
CA GLU A 6 -13.80 -17.34 -4.19
C GLU A 6 -12.30 -17.61 -4.01
N ASP A 7 -11.88 -18.03 -2.83
CA ASP A 7 -10.49 -18.42 -2.60
C ASP A 7 -10.25 -19.78 -3.29
N PRO A 8 -9.35 -19.88 -4.27
CA PRO A 8 -9.13 -21.12 -5.03
C PRO A 8 -8.54 -22.28 -4.23
N GLY A 9 -8.31 -22.10 -2.92
CA GLY A 9 -7.73 -23.13 -2.03
C GLY A 9 -8.71 -23.84 -1.11
N ASP A 10 -10.01 -23.49 -1.11
CA ASP A 10 -10.95 -24.05 -0.14
C ASP A 10 -12.22 -24.63 -0.79
N GLU A 11 -12.21 -25.94 -1.03
CA GLU A 11 -13.33 -26.67 -1.66
C GLU A 11 -14.49 -27.02 -0.69
N THR A 12 -14.48 -26.61 0.59
CA THR A 12 -15.32 -27.33 1.58
C THR A 12 -16.07 -26.48 2.59
N THR A 13 -16.16 -25.15 2.48
CA THR A 13 -16.82 -24.39 3.53
C THR A 13 -18.11 -23.72 3.05
N ASP A 14 -19.24 -24.14 3.63
CA ASP A 14 -20.51 -23.41 3.63
C ASP A 14 -20.38 -22.14 4.53
N VAL A 15 -19.40 -21.28 4.21
CA VAL A 15 -19.19 -20.01 4.91
C VAL A 15 -20.09 -18.96 4.28
N PRO A 16 -20.96 -18.31 5.07
CA PRO A 16 -21.85 -17.30 4.52
C PRO A 16 -21.06 -16.11 3.97
N MET A 17 -21.20 -15.88 2.66
CA MET A 17 -20.59 -14.73 1.99
C MET A 17 -21.13 -13.41 2.54
N ARG A 18 -20.27 -12.40 2.59
CA ARG A 18 -20.60 -11.04 3.00
C ARG A 18 -20.43 -10.08 1.82
N ARG A 19 -21.43 -9.26 1.60
CA ARG A 19 -21.37 -8.19 0.60
C ARG A 19 -20.82 -6.93 1.25
N ILE A 20 -19.66 -6.48 0.75
CA ILE A 20 -18.99 -5.27 1.21
C ILE A 20 -18.98 -4.20 0.10
N LYS A 21 -19.03 -2.94 0.50
CA LYS A 21 -18.96 -1.77 -0.39
C LYS A 21 -17.80 -0.90 0.05
N PHE A 22 -16.90 -0.58 -0.84
CA PHE A 22 -15.70 0.20 -0.53
C PHE A 22 -15.23 0.97 -1.75
N THR A 23 -14.29 1.87 -1.53
CA THR A 23 -13.65 2.62 -2.61
C THR A 23 -12.20 2.19 -2.71
N VAL A 24 -11.70 1.95 -3.92
CA VAL A 24 -10.27 1.67 -4.16
C VAL A 24 -9.75 2.63 -5.21
N ASN A 25 -8.73 3.40 -4.87
CA ASN A 25 -8.12 4.40 -5.74
C ASN A 25 -9.19 5.32 -6.39
N GLY A 26 -10.14 5.82 -5.57
CA GLY A 26 -11.24 6.67 -6.00
C GLY A 26 -12.41 5.96 -6.69
N GLN A 27 -12.32 4.67 -6.99
CA GLN A 27 -13.37 3.90 -7.66
C GLN A 27 -14.22 3.10 -6.68
N LYS A 28 -15.54 3.28 -6.71
CA LYS A 28 -16.47 2.48 -5.91
C LYS A 28 -16.48 1.02 -6.38
N LYS A 29 -16.31 0.10 -5.45
CA LYS A 29 -16.32 -1.35 -5.66
C LYS A 29 -17.36 -2.02 -4.75
N ILE A 30 -17.88 -3.13 -5.22
CA ILE A 30 -18.74 -4.04 -4.45
C ILE A 30 -18.16 -5.43 -4.63
N ALA A 31 -17.93 -6.13 -3.53
CA ALA A 31 -17.45 -7.49 -3.55
C ALA A 31 -18.28 -8.39 -2.60
N GLU A 32 -18.49 -9.63 -2.99
CA GLU A 32 -18.98 -10.69 -2.12
C GLU A 32 -17.77 -11.54 -1.72
N VAL A 33 -17.51 -11.61 -0.43
CA VAL A 33 -16.28 -12.19 0.12
C VAL A 33 -16.58 -13.03 1.34
N GLU A 34 -15.76 -14.02 1.62
CA GLU A 34 -15.74 -14.67 2.90
C GLU A 34 -15.29 -13.71 4.01
N PRO A 35 -15.86 -13.77 5.24
CA PRO A 35 -15.47 -12.88 6.34
C PRO A 35 -14.00 -12.97 6.74
N ARG A 36 -13.35 -14.10 6.48
CA ARG A 36 -11.92 -14.34 6.78
C ARG A 36 -10.95 -13.88 5.68
N LEU A 37 -11.46 -13.45 4.51
CA LEU A 37 -10.61 -13.04 3.41
C LEU A 37 -9.78 -11.80 3.78
N LEU A 38 -8.47 -11.89 3.64
CA LEU A 38 -7.59 -10.75 3.85
C LEU A 38 -7.78 -9.71 2.74
N LEU A 39 -7.81 -8.43 3.11
CA LEU A 39 -7.93 -7.32 2.17
C LEU A 39 -6.84 -7.37 1.08
N ALA A 40 -5.62 -7.76 1.43
CA ALA A 40 -4.53 -7.89 0.47
C ALA A 40 -4.81 -8.94 -0.62
N HIS A 41 -5.46 -10.05 -0.29
CA HIS A 41 -5.88 -11.05 -1.29
C HIS A 41 -6.97 -10.50 -2.20
N LEU A 42 -7.98 -9.82 -1.64
CA LEU A 42 -9.04 -9.17 -2.43
C LEU A 42 -8.45 -8.15 -3.41
N ILE A 43 -7.54 -7.28 -2.94
CA ILE A 43 -6.88 -6.26 -3.77
C ILE A 43 -6.10 -6.93 -4.91
N ARG A 44 -5.25 -7.91 -4.61
CA ARG A 44 -4.37 -8.52 -5.59
C ARG A 44 -5.08 -9.44 -6.57
N ARG A 45 -5.89 -10.37 -6.05
CA ARG A 45 -6.51 -11.45 -6.85
C ARG A 45 -7.89 -11.04 -7.36
N GLY A 46 -8.71 -10.39 -6.52
CA GLY A 46 -10.06 -9.97 -6.89
C GLY A 46 -10.07 -8.72 -7.76
N LEU A 47 -9.23 -7.72 -7.45
CA LEU A 47 -9.19 -6.45 -8.17
C LEU A 47 -8.06 -6.35 -9.21
N GLY A 48 -7.12 -7.29 -9.21
CA GLY A 48 -5.98 -7.27 -10.13
C GLY A 48 -4.91 -6.21 -9.81
N LEU A 49 -4.98 -5.56 -8.63
CA LEU A 49 -4.02 -4.54 -8.20
C LEU A 49 -2.81 -5.23 -7.56
N THR A 50 -1.89 -5.68 -8.39
CA THR A 50 -0.76 -6.53 -8.00
C THR A 50 0.41 -5.78 -7.37
N GLY A 51 0.40 -4.45 -7.38
CA GLY A 51 1.38 -3.60 -6.71
C GLY A 51 1.41 -3.78 -5.19
N THR A 52 0.30 -4.18 -4.56
CA THR A 52 0.30 -4.61 -3.16
C THR A 52 0.97 -5.97 -3.04
N HIS A 53 2.23 -6.04 -2.62
CA HIS A 53 2.98 -7.31 -2.51
C HIS A 53 2.69 -8.05 -1.20
N MET A 54 2.84 -9.36 -1.21
CA MET A 54 2.67 -10.20 -0.02
C MET A 54 3.95 -11.01 0.22
N GLY A 55 4.66 -10.69 1.30
CA GLY A 55 5.90 -11.38 1.69
C GLY A 55 5.74 -12.33 2.88
N CYS A 56 4.63 -12.20 3.60
CA CYS A 56 4.21 -13.10 4.69
C CYS A 56 2.69 -13.02 4.83
N ASP A 57 2.07 -13.92 5.55
CA ASP A 57 0.63 -13.84 5.89
C ASP A 57 0.40 -13.52 7.38
N THR A 58 1.43 -12.91 8.02
CA THR A 58 1.50 -12.73 9.49
C THR A 58 1.65 -11.28 9.91
N THR A 59 1.42 -10.32 9.00
CA THR A 59 1.51 -8.86 9.23
C THR A 59 2.88 -8.34 9.69
N ASN A 60 3.95 -9.16 9.52
CA ASN A 60 5.29 -8.83 10.02
C ASN A 60 6.18 -8.07 9.02
N CYS A 61 5.98 -8.24 7.70
CA CYS A 61 6.91 -7.72 6.70
C CYS A 61 6.54 -6.35 6.12
N GLY A 62 5.29 -5.91 6.25
CA GLY A 62 4.80 -4.63 5.74
C GLY A 62 4.69 -4.52 4.21
N ALA A 63 5.01 -5.57 3.44
CA ALA A 63 4.97 -5.52 1.97
C ALA A 63 3.56 -5.26 1.40
N CYS A 64 2.52 -5.68 2.14
CA CYS A 64 1.12 -5.49 1.77
C CYS A 64 0.49 -4.23 2.39
N THR A 65 1.28 -3.29 2.88
CA THR A 65 0.76 -2.04 3.47
C THR A 65 -0.09 -1.28 2.45
N VAL A 66 -1.31 -0.95 2.85
CA VAL A 66 -2.25 -0.10 2.13
C VAL A 66 -2.90 0.83 3.13
N LEU A 67 -3.39 1.99 2.68
CA LEU A 67 -4.13 2.91 3.54
C LEU A 67 -5.60 2.46 3.58
N ALA A 68 -6.02 1.84 4.68
CA ALA A 68 -7.42 1.46 4.93
C ALA A 68 -7.69 1.30 6.44
N VAL A 69 -8.91 1.64 6.83
CA VAL A 69 -9.45 1.38 8.19
C VAL A 69 -10.67 0.49 8.03
N GLN A 70 -10.52 -0.81 8.04
CA GLN A 70 -11.55 -1.83 7.76
C GLN A 70 -12.23 -1.67 6.37
N ALA A 71 -12.48 -2.75 5.64
CA ALA A 71 -12.81 -2.64 4.21
C ALA A 71 -14.24 -2.16 3.92
N ASP A 72 -15.23 -2.50 4.74
CA ASP A 72 -16.62 -2.11 4.47
C ASP A 72 -16.87 -0.65 4.80
N GLY A 73 -17.37 0.11 3.84
CA GLY A 73 -17.60 1.54 3.97
C GLY A 73 -16.35 2.42 3.80
N CYS A 74 -15.16 1.84 3.57
CA CYS A 74 -13.88 2.56 3.59
C CYS A 74 -13.35 2.94 2.22
N SER A 75 -12.37 3.85 2.24
CA SER A 75 -11.53 4.17 1.09
C SER A 75 -10.15 3.54 1.26
N VAL A 76 -9.75 2.77 0.27
CA VAL A 76 -8.44 2.09 0.22
C VAL A 76 -7.61 2.76 -0.86
N ILE A 77 -6.36 3.10 -0.54
CA ILE A 77 -5.38 3.60 -1.50
C ILE A 77 -4.26 2.58 -1.59
N THR A 78 -3.95 2.15 -2.81
CA THR A 78 -2.81 1.27 -3.11
C THR A 78 -1.73 2.06 -3.84
N VAL A 79 -0.54 1.45 -4.01
CA VAL A 79 0.58 2.11 -4.70
C VAL A 79 0.24 2.55 -6.11
N GLU A 80 -0.65 1.82 -6.80
CA GLU A 80 -1.12 2.19 -8.14
C GLU A 80 -1.97 3.47 -8.14
N GLY A 81 -2.64 3.75 -7.03
CA GLY A 81 -3.46 4.96 -6.87
C GLY A 81 -2.67 6.19 -6.41
N LEU A 82 -1.35 6.10 -6.26
CA LEU A 82 -0.51 7.25 -5.93
C LEU A 82 -0.19 8.12 -7.14
N ALA A 83 -0.02 7.52 -8.31
CA ALA A 83 0.23 8.25 -9.55
C ALA A 83 -1.07 8.90 -10.07
N ASP A 84 -0.94 10.02 -10.74
CA ASP A 84 -2.04 10.68 -11.43
C ASP A 84 -2.52 9.87 -12.64
N GLY A 85 -3.73 10.16 -13.12
CA GLY A 85 -4.35 9.42 -14.22
C GLY A 85 -3.60 9.52 -15.55
N ASP A 86 -2.72 10.51 -15.71
CA ASP A 86 -1.81 10.71 -16.86
C ASP A 86 -0.45 9.98 -16.71
N GLY A 87 -0.23 9.30 -15.58
CA GLY A 87 1.00 8.61 -15.25
C GLY A 87 2.06 9.47 -14.58
N THR A 88 1.75 10.70 -14.21
CA THR A 88 2.64 11.57 -13.41
C THR A 88 2.85 10.94 -12.02
N LEU A 89 4.12 10.75 -11.67
CA LEU A 89 4.47 10.14 -10.40
C LEU A 89 4.17 11.09 -9.23
N ASN A 90 3.56 10.55 -8.19
CA ASN A 90 3.46 11.22 -6.90
C ASN A 90 4.87 11.55 -6.36
N PRO A 91 5.07 12.64 -5.59
CA PRO A 91 6.38 13.00 -5.01
C PRO A 91 7.10 11.87 -4.29
N VAL A 92 6.38 10.98 -3.57
CA VAL A 92 6.97 9.80 -2.92
C VAL A 92 7.52 8.82 -3.96
N GLN A 93 6.77 8.52 -5.03
CA GLN A 93 7.22 7.62 -6.10
C GLN A 93 8.43 8.21 -6.85
N ALA A 94 8.36 9.51 -7.15
CA ALA A 94 9.45 10.24 -7.81
C ALA A 94 10.73 10.21 -6.95
N ALA A 95 10.60 10.39 -5.63
CA ALA A 95 11.70 10.34 -4.67
C ALA A 95 12.40 8.97 -4.63
N PHE A 96 11.62 7.89 -4.54
CA PHE A 96 12.17 6.53 -4.56
C PHE A 96 12.96 6.23 -5.84
N ARG A 97 12.52 6.79 -6.96
CA ARG A 97 13.22 6.71 -8.24
C ARG A 97 14.50 7.55 -8.25
N ALA A 98 14.43 8.80 -7.77
CA ALA A 98 15.54 9.75 -7.81
C ALA A 98 16.67 9.37 -6.84
N GLU A 99 16.33 8.96 -5.62
CA GLU A 99 17.28 8.62 -4.57
C GLU A 99 17.64 7.12 -4.52
N HIS A 100 17.23 6.35 -5.54
CA HIS A 100 17.47 4.91 -5.60
C HIS A 100 16.98 4.16 -4.35
N GLY A 101 15.78 4.50 -3.85
CA GLY A 101 15.16 3.92 -2.65
C GLY A 101 14.73 2.46 -2.81
N LEU A 102 15.17 1.78 -3.85
CA LEU A 102 14.81 0.40 -4.16
C LEU A 102 15.97 -0.37 -4.81
N GLN A 103 15.94 -1.69 -4.66
CA GLN A 103 16.79 -2.63 -5.42
C GLN A 103 15.90 -3.69 -6.08
N CYS A 104 15.52 -4.78 -5.38
CA CYS A 104 14.62 -5.78 -5.97
C CYS A 104 13.18 -5.28 -6.17
N GLY A 105 12.77 -4.21 -5.49
CA GLY A 105 11.45 -3.61 -5.61
C GLY A 105 10.34 -4.26 -4.78
N PHE A 106 10.59 -5.41 -4.13
CA PHE A 106 9.53 -6.17 -3.45
C PHE A 106 8.91 -5.42 -2.25
N CYS A 107 9.71 -4.76 -1.43
CA CYS A 107 9.23 -3.97 -0.29
C CYS A 107 8.70 -2.58 -0.71
N THR A 108 9.04 -2.12 -1.90
CA THR A 108 8.85 -0.72 -2.33
C THR A 108 7.42 -0.24 -2.26
N PRO A 109 6.39 -0.98 -2.70
CA PRO A 109 5.00 -0.53 -2.57
C PRO A 109 4.60 -0.25 -1.12
N GLY A 110 4.89 -1.18 -0.21
CA GLY A 110 4.59 -1.01 1.21
C GLY A 110 5.36 0.16 1.84
N MET A 111 6.64 0.33 1.48
CA MET A 111 7.45 1.48 1.92
C MET A 111 6.89 2.82 1.44
N MET A 112 6.45 2.90 0.18
CA MET A 112 5.83 4.10 -0.38
C MET A 112 4.51 4.44 0.32
N MET A 113 3.68 3.44 0.63
CA MET A 113 2.43 3.65 1.35
C MET A 113 2.67 4.13 2.79
N ALA A 114 3.64 3.54 3.51
CA ALA A 114 4.02 3.97 4.85
C ALA A 114 4.61 5.39 4.84
N ALA A 115 5.46 5.72 3.86
CA ALA A 115 6.01 7.06 3.68
C ALA A 115 4.91 8.10 3.40
N LYS A 116 3.93 7.75 2.54
CA LYS A 116 2.79 8.63 2.27
C LYS A 116 1.98 8.92 3.53
N ALA A 117 1.67 7.89 4.32
CA ALA A 117 0.96 8.07 5.59
C ALA A 117 1.72 9.00 6.55
N LEU A 118 3.03 8.76 6.71
CA LEU A 118 3.86 9.64 7.53
C LEU A 118 3.80 11.09 7.06
N LEU A 119 3.97 11.36 5.75
CA LEU A 119 4.02 12.71 5.21
C LEU A 119 2.66 13.44 5.24
N GLU A 120 1.55 12.71 5.35
CA GLU A 120 0.23 13.28 5.60
C GLU A 120 0.07 13.72 7.06
N GLU A 121 0.66 12.99 8.01
CA GLU A 121 0.62 13.33 9.44
C GLU A 121 1.71 14.35 9.83
N ASN A 122 2.92 14.19 9.30
CA ASN A 122 4.07 15.02 9.57
C ASN A 122 4.76 15.43 8.26
N PRO A 123 4.47 16.63 7.74
CA PRO A 123 5.07 17.11 6.48
C PRO A 123 6.57 17.44 6.56
N ASP A 124 7.13 17.55 7.77
CA ASP A 124 8.54 17.87 8.01
C ASP A 124 9.18 16.86 8.98
N PRO A 125 9.27 15.57 8.59
CA PRO A 125 9.77 14.54 9.47
C PRO A 125 11.29 14.63 9.63
N SER A 126 11.78 14.34 10.84
CA SER A 126 13.17 14.05 11.08
C SER A 126 13.55 12.67 10.50
N GLU A 127 14.86 12.41 10.38
CA GLU A 127 15.34 11.07 10.00
C GLU A 127 14.84 9.99 10.96
N GLU A 128 14.75 10.31 12.25
CA GLU A 128 14.27 9.38 13.29
C GLU A 128 12.79 9.07 13.09
N ASP A 129 11.95 10.07 12.79
CA ASP A 129 10.53 9.87 12.48
C ASP A 129 10.34 8.96 11.28
N VAL A 130 11.15 9.17 10.22
CA VAL A 130 11.10 8.31 9.04
C VAL A 130 11.49 6.89 9.38
N ARG A 131 12.57 6.68 10.13
CA ARG A 131 13.01 5.33 10.55
C ARG A 131 11.96 4.64 11.41
N TRP A 132 11.34 5.37 12.30
CA TRP A 132 10.24 4.87 13.14
C TRP A 132 9.03 4.45 12.30
N ALA A 133 8.55 5.32 11.41
CA ALA A 133 7.40 5.05 10.56
C ALA A 133 7.60 3.83 9.63
N LEU A 134 8.84 3.60 9.20
CA LEU A 134 9.19 2.47 8.33
C LEU A 134 9.55 1.19 9.11
N SER A 135 9.56 1.21 10.45
CA SER A 135 10.00 0.06 11.27
C SER A 135 9.16 -1.21 11.06
N GLY A 136 7.88 -1.06 10.68
CA GLY A 136 6.99 -2.17 10.33
C GLY A 136 7.18 -2.72 8.92
N ASN A 137 8.08 -2.16 8.10
CA ASN A 137 8.29 -2.53 6.71
C ASN A 137 9.70 -3.11 6.51
N LEU A 138 9.80 -4.39 6.14
CA LEU A 138 11.08 -5.07 6.00
C LEU A 138 11.67 -4.91 4.59
N CYS A 139 12.92 -4.48 4.53
CA CYS A 139 13.73 -4.48 3.31
C CYS A 139 15.02 -5.28 3.54
N ARG A 140 15.26 -6.31 2.73
CA ARG A 140 16.48 -7.15 2.84
C ARG A 140 17.63 -6.66 1.96
N CYS A 141 17.38 -5.72 1.05
CA CYS A 141 18.35 -5.34 0.01
C CYS A 141 19.11 -4.05 0.30
N THR A 142 18.40 -2.97 0.70
CA THR A 142 18.91 -1.58 0.62
C THR A 142 19.68 -1.11 1.86
N GLY A 143 19.53 -1.79 2.99
CA GLY A 143 20.03 -1.27 4.28
C GLY A 143 19.32 0.02 4.75
N TYR A 144 18.16 0.34 4.13
CA TYR A 144 17.27 1.48 4.45
C TYR A 144 17.80 2.88 4.15
N GLN A 145 19.09 3.09 3.96
CA GLN A 145 19.69 4.44 3.80
C GLN A 145 19.03 5.24 2.68
N ASN A 146 18.96 4.66 1.48
CA ASN A 146 18.35 5.36 0.34
C ASN A 146 16.83 5.46 0.46
N ILE A 147 16.17 4.53 1.16
CA ILE A 147 14.73 4.64 1.45
C ILE A 147 14.47 5.85 2.34
N VAL A 148 15.23 6.01 3.43
CA VAL A 148 15.12 7.18 4.32
C VAL A 148 15.37 8.47 3.57
N LYS A 149 16.43 8.53 2.75
CA LYS A 149 16.71 9.69 1.89
C LYS A 149 15.56 10.00 0.95
N SER A 150 14.95 8.98 0.34
CA SER A 150 13.80 9.14 -0.54
C SER A 150 12.63 9.82 0.18
N VAL A 151 12.32 9.40 1.41
CA VAL A 151 11.22 10.00 2.18
C VAL A 151 11.50 11.45 2.54
N LEU A 152 12.72 11.76 3.00
CA LEU A 152 13.13 13.14 3.32
C LEU A 152 13.11 14.03 2.08
N TRP A 153 13.57 13.52 0.94
CA TRP A 153 13.49 14.23 -0.34
C TRP A 153 12.05 14.51 -0.76
N ALA A 154 11.14 13.51 -0.60
CA ALA A 154 9.71 13.69 -0.88
C ALA A 154 9.09 14.77 0.01
N ALA A 155 9.42 14.78 1.31
CA ALA A 155 8.99 15.79 2.26
C ALA A 155 9.40 17.21 1.80
N GLU A 156 10.67 17.40 1.42
CA GLU A 156 11.19 18.67 0.92
C GLU A 156 10.43 19.14 -0.33
N LYS A 157 10.19 18.24 -1.28
CA LYS A 157 9.44 18.56 -2.51
C LYS A 157 7.99 18.94 -2.25
N LEU A 158 7.32 18.24 -1.36
CA LEU A 158 5.94 18.58 -0.99
C LEU A 158 5.85 19.95 -0.34
N ARG A 159 6.79 20.32 0.55
CA ARG A 159 6.83 21.65 1.17
C ARG A 159 7.16 22.76 0.15
N SER A 160 7.97 22.45 -0.86
CA SER A 160 8.36 23.45 -1.89
C SER A 160 7.26 23.71 -2.91
N ALA A 161 6.28 22.82 -3.03
CA ALA A 161 5.18 22.91 -4.00
C ALA A 161 3.90 23.55 -3.45
N GLY A 162 3.80 23.76 -2.15
CA GLY A 162 2.66 24.41 -1.45
C GLY A 162 3.00 25.82 -1.02
#